data_1b5fc3c5417ff7c5e5c9d7d6299c5e6b
#
_entry.id   1b5fc3c5417ff7c5e5c9d7d6299c5e6b
#
_cell.length_a   1.000
_cell.length_b   1.000
_cell.length_c   1.000
_cell.angle_alpha   90.00
_cell.angle_beta   90.00
_cell.angle_gamma   90.00
#
_symmetry.space_group_name_H-M   'P 1'
#
loop_
_entity.id
_entity.type
_entity.pdbx_description
1 polymer ?
#
loop_
_entity_poly.entity_id
_entity_poly.type
_entity_poly.pdbx_seq_one_letter_code
_entity_poly.pdbx_strand_id
1 'polypeptide(L)'
;MGLPGACLEDGTVNKCINLGWGVFNAANALSELTGIPVKIGNDANMAALGEFWVGGGSEYNSMVMVTIGTGVGGGVIIDGKPLYGFNGAAGEIGHLPLVEGETESCNCGKKGCLEQVASATGIVRTANRMLAESDMPSSLRSVPYISAKVIFDEAKGGDAPVSYTHLTLPTT
;
A
#
# COMPACT_ATOMS: atom_id res chain seq x y z
N MET A 1 -13.90 -12.53 1.61
CA MET A 1 -13.33 -11.79 2.75
C MET A 1 -11.92 -11.35 2.40
N GLY A 2 -11.56 -10.06 2.67
CA GLY A 2 -10.20 -9.54 2.48
C GLY A 2 -9.38 -9.73 3.76
N LEU A 3 -8.11 -10.11 3.62
CA LEU A 3 -7.15 -10.28 4.71
C LEU A 3 -5.83 -9.54 4.40
N PRO A 4 -5.16 -8.96 5.40
CA PRO A 4 -3.88 -8.29 5.22
C PRO A 4 -2.74 -9.31 5.09
N GLY A 5 -2.49 -9.81 3.91
CA GLY A 5 -1.43 -10.77 3.62
C GLY A 5 -1.59 -11.46 2.28
N ALA A 6 -0.55 -12.17 1.86
CA ALA A 6 -0.57 -12.93 0.62
C ALA A 6 -1.53 -14.13 0.72
N CYS A 7 -2.51 -14.17 -0.17
CA CYS A 7 -3.52 -15.22 -0.26
C CYS A 7 -3.42 -15.94 -1.61
N LEU A 8 -3.52 -17.27 -1.57
CA LEU A 8 -3.62 -18.09 -2.77
C LEU A 8 -5.08 -18.26 -3.21
N GLU A 9 -5.29 -18.67 -4.44
CA GLU A 9 -6.63 -18.83 -5.03
C GLU A 9 -7.48 -19.88 -4.28
N ASP A 10 -6.85 -20.87 -3.68
CA ASP A 10 -7.51 -21.94 -2.90
C ASP A 10 -7.96 -21.49 -1.50
N GLY A 11 -7.72 -20.21 -1.13
CA GLY A 11 -8.04 -19.67 0.18
C GLY A 11 -6.98 -19.90 1.26
N THR A 12 -5.79 -20.35 0.86
CA THR A 12 -4.65 -20.45 1.76
C THR A 12 -4.01 -19.08 1.98
N VAL A 13 -3.83 -18.71 3.23
CA VAL A 13 -3.00 -17.58 3.64
C VAL A 13 -1.55 -18.06 3.71
N ASN A 14 -0.67 -17.46 2.91
CA ASN A 14 0.72 -17.89 2.86
C ASN A 14 1.50 -17.44 4.11
N LYS A 15 1.28 -16.21 4.56
CA LYS A 15 1.75 -15.66 5.83
C LYS A 15 1.06 -14.32 6.05
N CYS A 16 0.58 -14.06 7.25
CA CYS A 16 0.05 -12.76 7.62
C CYS A 16 0.80 -12.21 8.83
N ILE A 17 1.83 -11.41 8.58
CA ILE A 17 2.72 -10.88 9.62
C ILE A 17 1.94 -10.00 10.61
N ASN A 18 1.03 -9.16 10.10
CA ASN A 18 0.25 -8.23 10.90
C ASN A 18 -0.70 -8.91 11.89
N LEU A 19 -1.13 -10.14 11.59
CA LEU A 19 -1.99 -10.93 12.46
C LEU A 19 -1.23 -12.04 13.22
N GLY A 20 0.07 -12.18 12.99
CA GLY A 20 0.87 -13.25 13.58
C GLY A 20 0.48 -14.65 13.06
N TRP A 21 -0.15 -14.73 11.88
CA TRP A 21 -0.62 -16.00 11.33
C TRP A 21 0.47 -16.68 10.49
N GLY A 22 0.59 -17.99 10.68
CA GLY A 22 1.36 -18.87 9.80
C GLY A 22 0.60 -19.21 8.52
N VAL A 23 1.06 -20.27 7.86
CA VAL A 23 0.41 -20.78 6.64
C VAL A 23 -0.73 -21.71 7.02
N PHE A 24 -1.94 -21.42 6.58
CA PHE A 24 -3.11 -22.29 6.73
C PHE A 24 -4.23 -21.92 5.74
N ASN A 25 -5.17 -22.81 5.49
CA ASN A 25 -6.34 -22.50 4.66
C ASN A 25 -7.42 -21.82 5.49
N ALA A 26 -7.44 -20.49 5.44
CA ALA A 26 -8.36 -19.69 6.21
C ALA A 26 -9.79 -19.72 5.64
N ALA A 27 -9.96 -19.99 4.33
CA ALA A 27 -11.28 -20.14 3.72
C ALA A 27 -11.98 -21.39 4.29
N ASN A 28 -11.30 -22.51 4.37
CA ASN A 28 -11.86 -23.74 4.93
C ASN A 28 -12.15 -23.58 6.42
N ALA A 29 -11.19 -23.06 7.19
CA ALA A 29 -11.38 -22.86 8.63
C ALA A 29 -12.61 -21.98 8.93
N LEU A 30 -12.81 -20.89 8.19
CA LEU A 30 -13.95 -20.02 8.39
C LEU A 30 -15.26 -20.65 7.88
N SER A 31 -15.22 -21.42 6.79
CA SER A 31 -16.39 -22.14 6.28
C SER A 31 -16.86 -23.21 7.27
N GLU A 32 -15.95 -23.93 7.91
CA GLU A 32 -16.28 -24.93 8.96
C GLU A 32 -16.91 -24.27 10.19
N LEU A 33 -16.39 -23.13 10.62
CA LEU A 33 -16.92 -22.39 11.78
C LEU A 33 -18.31 -21.77 11.53
N THR A 34 -18.58 -21.34 10.31
CA THR A 34 -19.81 -20.56 10.00
C THR A 34 -20.87 -21.37 9.29
N GLY A 35 -20.52 -22.50 8.71
CA GLY A 35 -21.39 -23.28 7.82
C GLY A 35 -21.67 -22.62 6.48
N ILE A 36 -20.95 -21.55 6.13
CA ILE A 36 -21.14 -20.75 4.90
C ILE A 36 -19.90 -20.91 4.02
N PRO A 37 -20.05 -21.15 2.70
CA PRO A 37 -18.92 -21.13 1.78
C PRO A 37 -18.17 -19.81 1.80
N VAL A 38 -16.86 -19.81 2.08
CA VAL A 38 -16.04 -18.62 2.20
C VAL A 38 -14.97 -18.61 1.12
N LYS A 39 -14.79 -17.44 0.48
CA LYS A 39 -13.63 -17.14 -0.34
C LYS A 39 -12.80 -16.05 0.32
N ILE A 40 -11.50 -16.18 0.23
CA ILE A 40 -10.52 -15.26 0.84
C ILE A 40 -9.59 -14.72 -0.25
N GLY A 41 -9.16 -13.49 -0.05
CA GLY A 41 -8.12 -12.86 -0.85
C GLY A 41 -7.40 -11.80 -0.04
N ASN A 42 -6.30 -11.29 -0.56
CA ASN A 42 -5.65 -10.12 0.00
C ASN A 42 -6.62 -8.93 -0.02
N ASP A 43 -6.57 -8.06 1.00
CA ASP A 43 -7.49 -6.92 1.16
C ASP A 43 -7.45 -5.93 0.00
N ALA A 44 -6.26 -5.58 -0.52
CA ALA A 44 -6.12 -4.71 -1.68
C ALA A 44 -6.64 -5.37 -2.98
N ASN A 45 -6.43 -6.68 -3.14
CA ASN A 45 -7.01 -7.44 -4.26
C ASN A 45 -8.54 -7.47 -4.20
N MET A 46 -9.10 -7.60 -2.99
CA MET A 46 -10.57 -7.58 -2.84
C MET A 46 -11.15 -6.19 -3.06
N ALA A 47 -10.44 -5.13 -2.66
CA ALA A 47 -10.81 -3.77 -2.99
C ALA A 47 -10.78 -3.52 -4.50
N ALA A 48 -9.71 -3.97 -5.18
CA ALA A 48 -9.60 -3.89 -6.63
C ALA A 48 -10.75 -4.64 -7.34
N LEU A 49 -11.13 -5.82 -6.85
CA LEU A 49 -12.25 -6.58 -7.39
C LEU A 49 -13.58 -5.85 -7.20
N GLY A 50 -13.77 -5.18 -6.06
CA GLY A 50 -14.95 -4.36 -5.80
C GLY A 50 -15.05 -3.18 -6.77
N GLU A 51 -13.96 -2.44 -6.96
CA GLU A 51 -13.87 -1.34 -7.93
C GLU A 51 -14.06 -1.82 -9.38
N PHE A 52 -13.58 -3.01 -9.70
CA PHE A 52 -13.79 -3.63 -11.01
C PHE A 52 -15.26 -3.97 -11.24
N TRP A 53 -15.99 -4.47 -10.25
CA TRP A 53 -17.39 -4.89 -10.43
C TRP A 53 -18.39 -3.74 -10.44
N VAL A 54 -18.23 -2.78 -9.55
CA VAL A 54 -19.25 -1.74 -9.29
C VAL A 54 -18.66 -0.32 -9.17
N GLY A 55 -17.36 -0.16 -9.33
CA GLY A 55 -16.67 1.12 -9.24
C GLY A 55 -16.10 1.60 -10.57
N GLY A 56 -15.02 2.36 -10.51
CA GLY A 56 -14.37 2.99 -11.67
C GLY A 56 -13.76 2.01 -12.69
N GLY A 57 -13.61 0.75 -12.33
CA GLY A 57 -13.09 -0.31 -13.21
C GLY A 57 -14.13 -1.05 -14.04
N SER A 58 -15.43 -0.79 -13.83
CA SER A 58 -16.53 -1.61 -14.37
C SER A 58 -16.65 -1.62 -15.90
N GLU A 59 -16.11 -0.61 -16.59
CA GLU A 59 -16.11 -0.51 -18.05
C GLU A 59 -14.87 -1.12 -18.71
N TYR A 60 -13.94 -1.66 -17.95
CA TYR A 60 -12.67 -2.19 -18.44
C TYR A 60 -12.60 -3.71 -18.26
N ASN A 61 -11.78 -4.39 -19.05
CA ASN A 61 -11.51 -5.83 -18.89
C ASN A 61 -10.36 -6.12 -17.93
N SER A 62 -9.48 -5.14 -17.75
CA SER A 62 -8.30 -5.27 -16.88
C SER A 62 -8.01 -3.93 -16.21
N MET A 63 -7.51 -3.96 -14.98
CA MET A 63 -7.16 -2.76 -14.24
C MET A 63 -6.06 -3.04 -13.20
N VAL A 64 -5.35 -2.01 -12.85
CA VAL A 64 -4.49 -1.99 -11.67
C VAL A 64 -5.04 -0.95 -10.70
N MET A 65 -5.31 -1.36 -9.49
CA MET A 65 -5.69 -0.48 -8.39
C MET A 65 -4.51 -0.28 -7.44
N VAL A 66 -4.28 0.96 -7.06
CA VAL A 66 -3.28 1.33 -6.06
C VAL A 66 -3.99 1.91 -4.84
N THR A 67 -3.74 1.36 -3.68
CA THR A 67 -4.24 1.89 -2.41
C THR A 67 -3.11 2.60 -1.68
N ILE A 68 -3.32 3.88 -1.32
CA ILE A 68 -2.35 4.68 -0.59
C ILE A 68 -2.96 5.04 0.77
N GLY A 69 -2.39 4.45 1.82
CA GLY A 69 -2.81 4.64 3.20
C GLY A 69 -1.59 4.66 4.12
N THR A 70 -1.64 3.96 5.25
CA THR A 70 -0.48 3.73 6.13
C THR A 70 0.68 3.08 5.36
N GLY A 71 0.36 2.18 4.43
CA GLY A 71 1.26 1.56 3.46
C GLY A 71 0.82 1.84 2.03
N VAL A 72 1.40 1.13 1.07
CA VAL A 72 1.00 1.09 -0.34
C VAL A 72 0.63 -0.34 -0.69
N GLY A 73 -0.64 -0.55 -1.01
CA GLY A 73 -1.15 -1.81 -1.52
C GLY A 73 -1.48 -1.74 -3.00
N GLY A 74 -1.69 -2.88 -3.62
CA GLY A 74 -2.12 -2.97 -5.00
C GLY A 74 -2.98 -4.20 -5.27
N GLY A 75 -3.85 -4.06 -6.25
CA GLY A 75 -4.63 -5.17 -6.80
C GLY A 75 -4.60 -5.11 -8.31
N VAL A 76 -4.39 -6.26 -8.94
CA VAL A 76 -4.32 -6.39 -10.39
C VAL A 76 -5.46 -7.29 -10.85
N ILE A 77 -6.27 -6.80 -11.77
CA ILE A 77 -7.33 -7.56 -12.42
C ILE A 77 -6.94 -7.74 -13.89
N ILE A 78 -6.95 -8.97 -14.37
CA ILE A 78 -6.69 -9.34 -15.77
C ILE A 78 -7.87 -10.16 -16.26
N ASP A 79 -8.49 -9.73 -17.36
CA ASP A 79 -9.65 -10.38 -17.96
C ASP A 79 -10.75 -10.72 -16.93
N GLY A 80 -11.05 -9.75 -16.06
CA GLY A 80 -12.07 -9.87 -15.02
C GLY A 80 -11.71 -10.70 -13.80
N LYS A 81 -10.45 -11.15 -13.68
CA LYS A 81 -9.99 -12.01 -12.57
C LYS A 81 -8.84 -11.38 -11.80
N PRO A 82 -8.85 -11.48 -10.46
CA PRO A 82 -7.69 -11.07 -9.66
C PRO A 82 -6.46 -11.89 -10.01
N LEU A 83 -5.34 -11.20 -10.20
CA LEU A 83 -4.04 -11.84 -10.39
C LEU A 83 -3.40 -12.09 -9.01
N TYR A 84 -3.35 -13.34 -8.60
CA TYR A 84 -2.72 -13.72 -7.32
C TYR A 84 -1.20 -13.90 -7.45
N GLY A 85 -0.72 -14.34 -8.63
CA GLY A 85 0.66 -14.77 -8.82
C GLY A 85 0.94 -16.11 -8.15
N PHE A 86 2.15 -16.61 -8.34
CA PHE A 86 2.55 -17.95 -7.85
C PHE A 86 2.47 -18.10 -6.32
N ASN A 87 2.80 -17.04 -5.59
CA ASN A 87 2.85 -17.03 -4.11
C ASN A 87 1.82 -16.09 -3.46
N GLY A 88 0.83 -15.63 -4.22
CA GLY A 88 -0.20 -14.70 -3.73
C GLY A 88 0.23 -13.24 -3.62
N ALA A 89 1.38 -12.86 -4.18
CA ALA A 89 1.99 -11.54 -4.00
C ALA A 89 2.05 -10.68 -5.28
N ALA A 90 1.23 -10.97 -6.30
CA ALA A 90 1.29 -10.22 -7.56
C ALA A 90 0.93 -8.74 -7.42
N GLY A 91 0.09 -8.39 -6.44
CA GLY A 91 -0.33 -7.01 -6.17
C GLY A 91 0.56 -6.25 -5.18
N GLU A 92 1.67 -6.81 -4.71
CA GLU A 92 2.55 -6.21 -3.70
C GLU A 92 3.44 -5.09 -4.27
N ILE A 93 2.82 -4.13 -4.98
CA ILE A 93 3.52 -3.02 -5.68
C ILE A 93 4.22 -2.06 -4.72
N GLY A 94 3.70 -1.90 -3.49
CA GLY A 94 4.33 -1.09 -2.45
C GLY A 94 5.72 -1.58 -2.06
N HIS A 95 6.03 -2.85 -2.35
CA HIS A 95 7.32 -3.46 -2.03
C HIS A 95 8.28 -3.55 -3.24
N LEU A 96 7.97 -2.86 -4.34
CA LEU A 96 8.90 -2.66 -5.43
C LEU A 96 10.08 -1.79 -4.97
N PRO A 97 11.33 -2.19 -5.21
CA PRO A 97 12.49 -1.40 -4.86
C PRO A 97 12.59 -0.19 -5.81
N LEU A 98 12.47 1.01 -5.27
CA LEU A 98 12.48 2.26 -6.02
C LEU A 98 13.60 3.22 -5.58
N VAL A 99 13.95 3.20 -4.29
CA VAL A 99 14.91 4.15 -3.71
C VAL A 99 16.24 3.46 -3.49
N GLU A 100 17.23 3.85 -4.29
CA GLU A 100 18.62 3.39 -4.10
C GLU A 100 19.25 4.05 -2.87
N GLY A 101 20.11 3.31 -2.17
CA GLY A 101 20.85 3.83 -1.00
C GLY A 101 20.00 3.98 0.28
N GLU A 102 18.74 3.54 0.30
CA GLU A 102 17.94 3.56 1.51
C GLU A 102 18.56 2.67 2.60
N THR A 103 18.75 3.23 3.78
CA THR A 103 19.39 2.55 4.91
C THR A 103 18.39 1.86 5.84
N GLU A 104 17.18 2.40 5.94
CA GLU A 104 16.13 1.86 6.77
C GLU A 104 15.42 0.68 6.11
N SER A 105 15.09 -0.32 6.91
CA SER A 105 14.34 -1.48 6.42
C SER A 105 12.84 -1.19 6.32
N CYS A 106 12.23 -1.61 5.23
CA CYS A 106 10.79 -1.75 5.12
C CYS A 106 10.30 -2.92 6.00
N ASN A 107 9.02 -2.91 6.38
CA ASN A 107 8.38 -4.00 7.14
C ASN A 107 8.48 -5.36 6.44
N CYS A 108 8.62 -5.38 5.11
CA CYS A 108 8.86 -6.61 4.34
C CYS A 108 10.30 -7.15 4.45
N GLY A 109 11.19 -6.47 5.15
CA GLY A 109 12.61 -6.80 5.31
C GLY A 109 13.54 -6.28 4.20
N LYS A 110 13.01 -5.74 3.11
CA LYS A 110 13.78 -5.09 2.05
C LYS A 110 14.06 -3.63 2.41
N LYS A 111 14.85 -2.96 1.56
CA LYS A 111 15.12 -1.52 1.65
C LYS A 111 14.75 -0.84 0.34
N GLY A 112 14.36 0.44 0.44
CA GLY A 112 14.04 1.25 -0.73
C GLY A 112 12.70 0.92 -1.39
N CYS A 113 11.77 0.30 -0.68
CA CYS A 113 10.43 0.02 -1.19
C CYS A 113 9.66 1.31 -1.51
N LEU A 114 8.82 1.28 -2.56
CA LEU A 114 7.91 2.37 -2.92
C LEU A 114 7.09 2.87 -1.71
N GLU A 115 6.60 1.95 -0.89
CA GLU A 115 5.85 2.27 0.34
C GLU A 115 6.61 3.21 1.28
N GLN A 116 7.94 3.09 1.36
CA GLN A 116 8.75 3.88 2.27
C GLN A 116 8.79 5.37 1.90
N VAL A 117 8.37 5.74 0.71
CA VAL A 117 8.33 7.14 0.24
C VAL A 117 6.93 7.60 -0.18
N ALA A 118 6.09 6.71 -0.70
CA ALA A 118 4.80 7.05 -1.28
C ALA A 118 3.61 6.86 -0.33
N SER A 119 3.75 6.10 0.77
CA SER A 119 2.68 5.96 1.77
C SER A 119 2.54 7.19 2.65
N ALA A 120 1.43 7.31 3.37
CA ALA A 120 1.23 8.38 4.34
C ALA A 120 2.35 8.44 5.39
N THR A 121 2.80 7.27 5.88
CA THR A 121 3.93 7.17 6.82
C THR A 121 5.26 7.49 6.13
N GLY A 122 5.43 7.07 4.89
CA GLY A 122 6.61 7.34 4.06
C GLY A 122 6.80 8.84 3.79
N ILE A 123 5.72 9.54 3.43
CA ILE A 123 5.71 10.98 3.19
C ILE A 123 6.10 11.73 4.48
N VAL A 124 5.54 11.36 5.63
CA VAL A 124 5.90 11.96 6.92
C VAL A 124 7.37 11.70 7.25
N ARG A 125 7.86 10.50 7.04
CA ARG A 125 9.27 10.16 7.24
C ARG A 125 10.18 11.00 6.35
N THR A 126 9.85 11.13 5.08
CA THR A 126 10.62 11.93 4.11
C THR A 126 10.64 13.41 4.52
N ALA A 127 9.49 13.98 4.90
CA ALA A 127 9.42 15.35 5.38
C ALA A 127 10.28 15.59 6.61
N ASN A 128 10.22 14.71 7.61
CA ASN A 128 11.05 14.83 8.81
C ASN A 128 12.55 14.75 8.49
N ARG A 129 12.97 13.86 7.58
CA ARG A 129 14.36 13.77 7.13
C ARG A 129 14.82 15.05 6.44
N MET A 130 14.04 15.58 5.51
CA MET A 130 14.35 16.84 4.82
C MET A 130 14.46 18.02 5.79
N LEU A 131 13.56 18.10 6.78
CA LEU A 131 13.64 19.13 7.81
C LEU A 131 14.87 19.01 8.72
N ALA A 132 15.36 17.80 8.94
CA ALA A 132 16.58 17.56 9.73
C ALA A 132 17.87 17.85 8.93
N GLU A 133 17.85 17.64 7.62
CA GLU A 133 19.01 17.79 6.73
C GLU A 133 19.15 19.21 6.15
N SER A 134 18.16 20.07 6.34
CA SER A 134 18.13 21.42 5.77
C SER A 134 17.58 22.45 6.75
N ASP A 135 18.19 23.65 6.79
CA ASP A 135 17.71 24.80 7.55
C ASP A 135 16.70 25.66 6.76
N MET A 136 16.22 25.18 5.62
CA MET A 136 15.24 25.92 4.83
C MET A 136 14.00 26.25 5.66
N PRO A 137 13.47 27.49 5.56
CA PRO A 137 12.23 27.86 6.22
C PRO A 137 11.08 26.96 5.76
N SER A 138 10.31 26.44 6.72
CA SER A 138 9.13 25.63 6.47
C SER A 138 8.13 25.84 7.60
N SER A 139 6.86 25.95 7.26
CA SER A 139 5.76 26.03 8.21
C SER A 139 5.65 24.78 9.08
N LEU A 140 6.07 23.62 8.56
CA LEU A 140 6.07 22.37 9.32
C LEU A 140 6.94 22.38 10.58
N ARG A 141 7.94 23.29 10.67
CA ARG A 141 8.79 23.40 11.87
C ARG A 141 8.04 23.90 13.10
N SER A 142 6.92 24.61 12.90
CA SER A 142 6.05 25.12 13.98
C SER A 142 4.86 24.19 14.28
N VAL A 143 4.67 23.12 13.51
CA VAL A 143 3.55 22.20 13.69
C VAL A 143 3.87 21.18 14.80
N PRO A 144 3.01 21.03 15.82
CA PRO A 144 3.26 20.10 16.93
C PRO A 144 3.28 18.61 16.50
N TYR A 145 2.53 18.29 15.45
CA TYR A 145 2.44 16.92 14.92
C TYR A 145 2.35 16.94 13.40
N ILE A 146 3.34 16.41 12.74
CA ILE A 146 3.41 16.30 11.28
C ILE A 146 2.66 15.03 10.85
N SER A 147 1.60 15.22 10.06
CA SER A 147 0.86 14.13 9.41
C SER A 147 0.89 14.33 7.89
N ALA A 148 0.60 13.28 7.12
CA ALA A 148 0.51 13.39 5.66
C ALA A 148 -0.49 14.48 5.24
N LYS A 149 -1.64 14.60 5.93
CA LYS A 149 -2.62 15.66 5.67
C LYS A 149 -2.02 17.05 5.84
N VAL A 150 -1.33 17.31 6.95
CA VAL A 150 -0.68 18.60 7.23
C VAL A 150 0.36 18.91 6.14
N ILE A 151 1.17 17.92 5.75
CA ILE A 151 2.15 18.07 4.67
C ILE A 151 1.48 18.53 3.37
N PHE A 152 0.40 17.89 2.96
CA PHE A 152 -0.32 18.27 1.74
C PHE A 152 -0.98 19.65 1.85
N ASP A 153 -1.51 20.00 3.02
CA ASP A 153 -2.14 21.32 3.23
C ASP A 153 -1.09 22.44 3.16
N GLU A 154 0.07 22.27 3.78
CA GLU A 154 1.17 23.23 3.73
C GLU A 154 1.79 23.33 2.32
N ALA A 155 1.90 22.22 1.61
CA ALA A 155 2.36 22.22 0.22
C ALA A 155 1.43 23.04 -0.69
N LYS A 156 0.12 22.91 -0.52
CA LYS A 156 -0.87 23.73 -1.23
C LYS A 156 -0.76 25.21 -0.85
N GLY A 157 -0.31 25.51 0.36
CA GLY A 157 -0.01 26.85 0.85
C GLY A 157 1.28 27.46 0.28
N GLY A 158 2.07 26.66 -0.48
CA GLY A 158 3.31 27.14 -1.12
C GLY A 158 4.57 26.90 -0.27
N ASP A 159 4.52 26.04 0.74
CA ASP A 159 5.72 25.63 1.48
C ASP A 159 6.67 24.86 0.56
N ALA A 160 7.79 25.48 0.21
CA ALA A 160 8.71 24.95 -0.80
C ALA A 160 9.36 23.62 -0.41
N PRO A 161 9.92 23.44 0.81
CA PRO A 161 10.48 22.13 1.23
C PRO A 161 9.50 20.98 1.12
N VAL A 162 8.24 21.24 1.41
CA VAL A 162 7.20 20.23 1.41
C VAL A 162 6.74 19.85 -0.01
N SER A 163 6.77 20.81 -0.93
CA SER A 163 6.40 20.57 -2.33
C SER A 163 7.28 19.52 -2.99
N TYR A 164 8.52 19.32 -2.53
CA TYR A 164 9.41 18.30 -3.03
C TYR A 164 9.06 16.89 -2.53
N THR A 165 8.32 16.73 -1.43
CA THR A 165 8.02 15.41 -0.87
C THR A 165 7.02 14.60 -1.69
N HIS A 166 6.24 15.25 -2.56
CA HIS A 166 5.20 14.57 -3.34
C HIS A 166 5.16 14.94 -4.83
N LEU A 167 5.99 15.88 -5.29
CA LEU A 167 6.03 16.32 -6.69
C LEU A 167 7.08 15.58 -7.54
N THR A 168 7.82 14.64 -7.00
CA THR A 168 8.84 13.91 -7.73
C THR A 168 8.35 12.59 -8.36
N LEU A 169 7.04 12.39 -8.49
CA LEU A 169 6.55 11.43 -9.46
C LEU A 169 6.69 12.09 -10.84
N PRO A 170 7.49 11.54 -11.76
CA PRO A 170 7.61 12.11 -13.08
C PRO A 170 6.22 12.03 -13.74
N THR A 171 5.61 13.19 -13.93
CA THR A 171 4.49 13.34 -14.85
C THR A 171 5.09 13.30 -16.26
N THR A 172 5.15 12.13 -16.87
CA THR A 172 5.37 11.96 -18.30
C THR A 172 4.03 11.96 -19.00
#